data_4f2fc62dc83d9cc3520b387d614cbd77
#
_entry.id   4f2fc62dc83d9cc3520b387d614cbd77
#
_cell.length_a   1.000
_cell.length_b   1.000
_cell.length_c   1.000
_cell.angle_alpha   90.00
_cell.angle_beta   90.00
_cell.angle_gamma   90.00
#
_symmetry.space_group_name_H-M   'P 1'
#
loop_
_entity.id
_entity.type
_entity.pdbx_description
1 polymer ?
#
loop_
_entity_poly.entity_id
_entity_poly.type
_entity_poly.pdbx_seq_one_letter_code
_entity_poly.pdbx_strand_id
1 'polypeptide(L)'
;MQQIPDHNALAAIGQHPNEAMPKLRVRGLRAATALAFLASTGLARAGEAEQPAFEFYGQLNFGIFHVDDGQGNDTYLSDNDNSNSRIGIIHQTELANGHRLKFHFESGLGFSGSAAATLDDNDLGLKWRRTELRKLEVVYSTPTYGRLSFGQGSTATDGVAETDFSGTGVVHYSSINALAGSAEFHTVSGAGSGTTINAAFRNFDGARRFRLRYDSAPYNGFGLAISAGEEVLRHGDDRDYYDLALRYDRDLDQFKVSGRIGYAWAGSDRSTVASSIAVFHKATGLNLAFATGRQQDTGADYAYLKLGLKRRWIDMGETAVSFDLFKGDDLAGIGSQSKSYGLGIVQKWDRYDTELYAGYRNYELKGASVAVADIDVAVIGARWKF
;
A
#
# COMPACT_ATOMS: atom_id res chain seq x y z
N MET A 1 -17.70 -63.54 -47.51
CA MET A 1 -17.05 -64.42 -46.54
C MET A 1 -15.60 -64.12 -46.53
N GLN A 2 -15.17 -63.18 -45.69
CA GLN A 2 -13.78 -63.02 -45.27
C GLN A 2 -13.77 -62.02 -44.14
N GLN A 3 -13.29 -62.43 -43.00
CA GLN A 3 -13.18 -61.67 -41.75
C GLN A 3 -12.16 -60.57 -41.90
N ILE A 4 -12.50 -59.39 -41.38
CA ILE A 4 -11.58 -58.27 -41.18
C ILE A 4 -11.09 -58.36 -39.75
N PRO A 5 -9.76 -58.30 -39.49
CA PRO A 5 -9.24 -58.34 -38.12
C PRO A 5 -9.28 -56.98 -37.43
N ASP A 6 -9.54 -57.05 -36.12
CA ASP A 6 -9.51 -55.96 -35.16
C ASP A 6 -8.15 -55.25 -35.15
N HIS A 7 -8.17 -53.92 -35.28
CA HIS A 7 -7.08 -53.00 -34.97
C HIS A 7 -7.35 -52.26 -33.64
N ASN A 8 -7.06 -52.95 -32.56
CA ASN A 8 -6.92 -52.31 -31.24
C ASN A 8 -5.55 -52.72 -30.65
N ALA A 9 -4.50 -52.01 -31.02
CA ALA A 9 -3.23 -52.03 -30.30
C ALA A 9 -2.35 -50.89 -30.79
N LEU A 10 -2.49 -49.70 -30.17
CA LEU A 10 -1.45 -48.65 -30.13
C LEU A 10 -2.00 -47.40 -29.39
N ALA A 11 -2.06 -47.45 -28.05
CA ALA A 11 -2.18 -46.28 -27.22
C ALA A 11 -1.65 -46.58 -25.82
N ALA A 12 -0.35 -46.76 -25.70
CA ALA A 12 0.32 -46.82 -24.42
C ALA A 12 1.73 -46.22 -24.57
N ILE A 13 1.78 -44.90 -24.72
CA ILE A 13 3.05 -44.13 -24.51
C ILE A 13 2.75 -42.91 -23.70
N GLY A 14 3.22 -42.90 -22.43
CA GLY A 14 3.73 -41.74 -21.77
C GLY A 14 2.73 -40.85 -21.06
N GLN A 15 2.10 -41.29 -19.98
CA GLN A 15 1.76 -40.38 -18.89
C GLN A 15 2.96 -40.30 -17.95
N HIS A 16 3.72 -39.20 -18.04
CA HIS A 16 4.65 -38.85 -16.99
C HIS A 16 3.83 -38.44 -15.76
N PRO A 17 4.08 -38.99 -14.58
CA PRO A 17 3.49 -38.49 -13.35
C PRO A 17 4.02 -37.08 -13.12
N ASN A 18 3.12 -36.11 -13.03
CA ASN A 18 3.40 -34.81 -12.43
C ASN A 18 3.91 -35.06 -11.00
N GLU A 19 5.19 -35.00 -10.80
CA GLU A 19 5.78 -34.90 -9.47
C GLU A 19 5.34 -33.57 -8.87
N ALA A 20 4.28 -33.63 -8.06
CA ALA A 20 3.88 -32.53 -7.21
C ALA A 20 5.07 -32.19 -6.29
N MET A 21 5.60 -30.99 -6.40
CA MET A 21 6.58 -30.47 -5.44
C MET A 21 6.08 -30.72 -4.02
N PRO A 22 6.93 -31.13 -3.09
CA PRO A 22 6.55 -31.40 -1.72
C PRO A 22 5.97 -30.11 -1.13
N LYS A 23 4.69 -30.15 -0.74
CA LYS A 23 4.05 -29.09 0.01
C LYS A 23 4.77 -28.97 1.34
N LEU A 24 5.64 -27.98 1.48
CA LEU A 24 6.24 -27.61 2.74
C LEU A 24 5.13 -27.01 3.62
N ARG A 25 4.36 -27.89 4.26
CA ARG A 25 3.41 -27.48 5.31
C ARG A 25 4.24 -27.10 6.53
N VAL A 26 4.63 -25.85 6.64
CA VAL A 26 5.06 -25.25 7.90
C VAL A 26 3.81 -25.08 8.78
N ARG A 27 3.33 -26.20 9.32
CA ARG A 27 2.31 -26.17 10.36
C ARG A 27 2.92 -25.56 11.61
N GLY A 28 2.51 -24.36 11.93
CA GLY A 28 2.68 -23.76 13.25
C GLY A 28 4.16 -23.55 13.62
N LEU A 29 4.76 -22.50 13.09
CA LEU A 29 5.92 -21.91 13.75
C LEU A 29 5.43 -21.46 15.13
N ARG A 30 5.66 -22.31 16.16
CA ARG A 30 5.30 -21.97 17.52
C ARG A 30 6.06 -20.70 17.88
N ALA A 31 5.36 -19.59 17.93
CA ALA A 31 5.85 -18.24 18.27
C ALA A 31 6.68 -18.20 19.58
N ALA A 32 6.58 -19.23 20.40
CA ALA A 32 7.32 -19.40 21.64
C ALA A 32 8.84 -19.55 21.49
N THR A 33 9.33 -20.06 20.34
CA THR A 33 10.78 -20.34 20.20
C THR A 33 11.57 -19.11 19.73
N ALA A 34 10.95 -18.19 19.01
CA ALA A 34 11.62 -16.97 18.55
C ALA A 34 11.78 -15.91 19.67
N LEU A 35 10.84 -15.86 20.61
CA LEU A 35 10.96 -14.98 21.80
C LEU A 35 12.06 -15.47 22.76
N ALA A 36 12.29 -16.79 22.87
CA ALA A 36 13.30 -17.33 23.78
C ALA A 36 14.74 -17.01 23.31
N PHE A 37 14.97 -16.84 22.01
CA PHE A 37 16.30 -16.52 21.49
C PHE A 37 16.69 -15.04 21.67
N LEU A 38 15.70 -14.12 21.76
CA LEU A 38 15.93 -12.72 22.06
C LEU A 38 16.12 -12.42 23.56
N ALA A 39 15.58 -13.30 24.42
CA ALA A 39 15.67 -13.12 25.86
C ALA A 39 16.98 -13.64 26.50
N SER A 40 17.76 -14.49 25.79
CA SER A 40 18.96 -15.12 26.33
C SER A 40 20.27 -14.39 26.05
N THR A 41 20.28 -13.32 25.24
CA THR A 41 21.49 -12.56 24.94
C THR A 41 21.42 -11.19 25.59
N GLY A 42 21.85 -11.08 26.84
CA GLY A 42 22.37 -9.85 27.39
C GLY A 42 21.48 -9.03 28.30
N LEU A 43 21.13 -9.56 29.45
CA LEU A 43 21.03 -8.71 30.64
C LEU A 43 22.46 -8.26 31.06
N ALA A 44 23.09 -7.45 30.19
CA ALA A 44 24.26 -6.69 30.58
C ALA A 44 23.76 -5.45 31.32
N ARG A 45 24.22 -5.29 32.54
CA ARG A 45 24.00 -4.23 33.48
C ARG A 45 24.11 -2.87 32.80
N ALA A 46 23.00 -2.17 32.59
CA ALA A 46 22.97 -0.80 32.11
C ALA A 46 23.63 0.10 33.17
N GLY A 47 24.71 0.74 32.77
CA GLY A 47 25.09 2.04 33.40
C GLY A 47 23.93 3.01 33.19
N GLU A 48 23.83 4.05 34.02
CA GLU A 48 22.80 5.09 34.00
C GLU A 48 22.59 5.65 32.58
N ALA A 49 21.83 4.91 31.75
CA ALA A 49 21.37 5.36 30.48
C ALA A 49 20.06 6.13 30.72
N GLU A 50 19.90 7.27 30.06
CA GLU A 50 18.62 7.97 29.97
C GLU A 50 17.50 6.95 29.79
N GLN A 51 16.43 7.06 30.61
CA GLN A 51 15.32 6.14 30.56
C GLN A 51 14.74 6.18 29.14
N PRO A 52 14.52 5.03 28.50
CA PRO A 52 13.99 4.99 27.15
C PRO A 52 12.64 5.69 27.11
N ALA A 53 12.57 6.78 26.37
CA ALA A 53 11.35 7.58 26.26
C ALA A 53 10.33 6.84 25.40
N PHE A 54 9.06 6.84 25.84
CA PHE A 54 7.94 6.51 24.98
C PHE A 54 7.61 7.72 24.09
N GLU A 55 7.58 7.52 22.80
CA GLU A 55 7.13 8.50 21.81
C GLU A 55 5.68 8.21 21.46
N PHE A 56 4.79 9.15 21.77
CA PHE A 56 3.39 9.12 21.35
C PHE A 56 3.26 9.97 20.11
N TYR A 57 2.59 9.47 19.10
CA TYR A 57 2.32 10.19 17.88
C TYR A 57 0.95 9.85 17.33
N GLY A 58 0.46 10.69 16.44
CA GLY A 58 -0.80 10.42 15.77
C GLY A 58 -1.13 11.45 14.70
N GLN A 59 -2.28 11.27 14.11
CA GLN A 59 -2.87 12.25 13.22
C GLN A 59 -4.40 12.13 13.19
N LEU A 60 -5.05 13.27 12.91
CA LEU A 60 -6.45 13.34 12.49
C LEU A 60 -6.47 13.86 11.06
N ASN A 61 -7.20 13.20 10.16
CA ASN A 61 -7.21 13.53 8.75
C ASN A 61 -8.63 13.42 8.17
N PHE A 62 -9.37 14.51 8.19
CA PHE A 62 -10.73 14.56 7.69
C PHE A 62 -10.84 15.40 6.43
N GLY A 63 -11.70 14.95 5.51
CA GLY A 63 -12.06 15.69 4.30
C GLY A 63 -13.55 15.73 4.07
N ILE A 64 -14.00 16.82 3.46
CA ILE A 64 -15.33 16.94 2.85
C ILE A 64 -15.16 16.47 1.41
N PHE A 65 -15.85 15.40 1.06
CA PHE A 65 -15.84 14.77 -0.26
C PHE A 65 -17.14 15.09 -0.97
N HIS A 66 -17.04 15.52 -2.21
CA HIS A 66 -18.15 15.61 -3.14
C HIS A 66 -17.94 14.55 -4.21
N VAL A 67 -18.87 13.63 -4.35
CA VAL A 67 -18.82 12.52 -5.31
C VAL A 67 -20.02 12.62 -6.24
N ASP A 68 -19.77 12.57 -7.54
CA ASP A 68 -20.78 12.49 -8.60
C ASP A 68 -20.49 11.22 -9.41
N ASP A 69 -21.43 10.27 -9.43
CA ASP A 69 -21.32 8.98 -10.13
C ASP A 69 -22.04 8.95 -11.49
N GLY A 70 -22.46 10.14 -11.96
CA GLY A 70 -23.19 10.31 -13.21
C GLY A 70 -24.69 10.01 -13.13
N GLN A 71 -25.19 9.54 -11.97
CA GLN A 71 -26.61 9.35 -11.68
C GLN A 71 -27.09 10.20 -10.50
N GLY A 72 -26.21 10.45 -9.56
CA GLY A 72 -26.44 11.27 -8.40
C GLY A 72 -25.13 11.85 -7.88
N ASN A 73 -25.25 12.75 -6.93
CA ASN A 73 -24.11 13.28 -6.22
C ASN A 73 -24.44 13.49 -4.75
N ASP A 74 -23.42 13.41 -3.92
CA ASP A 74 -23.53 13.72 -2.50
C ASP A 74 -22.25 14.36 -1.97
N THR A 75 -22.38 15.06 -0.84
CA THR A 75 -21.28 15.73 -0.16
C THR A 75 -21.27 15.31 1.30
N TYR A 76 -20.22 14.65 1.73
CA TYR A 76 -20.09 14.08 3.05
C TYR A 76 -18.71 14.31 3.68
N LEU A 77 -18.65 14.21 5.02
CA LEU A 77 -17.42 14.26 5.81
C LEU A 77 -16.93 12.84 6.07
N SER A 78 -15.66 12.56 5.80
CA SER A 78 -15.05 11.23 6.02
C SER A 78 -13.60 11.32 6.48
N ASP A 79 -13.10 10.26 7.12
CA ASP A 79 -11.66 10.05 7.31
C ASP A 79 -11.00 9.79 5.94
N ASN A 80 -9.90 10.46 5.67
CA ASN A 80 -9.25 10.37 4.36
C ASN A 80 -8.31 9.16 4.29
N ASP A 81 -8.71 8.14 3.55
CA ASP A 81 -7.97 6.88 3.41
C ASP A 81 -6.65 6.99 2.67
N ASN A 82 -6.34 8.11 2.00
CA ASN A 82 -4.97 8.36 1.53
C ASN A 82 -3.96 8.34 2.70
N SER A 83 -4.41 8.72 3.90
CA SER A 83 -3.62 8.64 5.13
C SER A 83 -4.55 8.74 6.34
N ASN A 84 -5.25 7.67 6.68
CA ASN A 84 -6.31 7.66 7.70
C ASN A 84 -5.87 8.14 9.10
N SER A 85 -6.84 8.58 9.89
CA SER A 85 -6.66 9.00 11.30
C SER A 85 -6.17 7.83 12.15
N ARG A 86 -5.13 8.05 12.96
CA ARG A 86 -4.47 7.00 13.75
C ARG A 86 -3.70 7.54 14.93
N ILE A 87 -3.39 6.64 15.85
CA ILE A 87 -2.47 6.87 16.98
C ILE A 87 -1.41 5.78 17.02
N GLY A 88 -0.26 6.09 17.57
CA GLY A 88 0.83 5.15 17.74
C GLY A 88 1.71 5.43 18.95
N ILE A 89 2.45 4.41 19.34
CA ILE A 89 3.44 4.46 20.44
C ILE A 89 4.69 3.76 19.93
N ILE A 90 5.82 4.42 20.08
CA ILE A 90 7.15 3.87 19.85
C ILE A 90 7.90 3.85 21.18
N HIS A 91 8.53 2.72 21.46
CA HIS A 91 9.51 2.60 22.52
C HIS A 91 10.79 2.05 21.93
N GLN A 92 11.91 2.75 22.10
CA GLN A 92 13.20 2.34 21.54
C GLN A 92 14.25 2.35 22.63
N THR A 93 15.04 1.28 22.67
CA THR A 93 16.18 1.11 23.57
C THR A 93 17.45 0.84 22.78
N GLU A 94 18.53 1.51 23.10
CA GLU A 94 19.85 1.16 22.62
C GLU A 94 20.41 0.00 23.44
N LEU A 95 20.93 -0.99 22.74
CA LEU A 95 21.62 -2.15 23.31
C LEU A 95 23.13 -1.95 23.14
N ALA A 96 23.91 -2.86 23.74
CA ALA A 96 25.36 -2.87 23.55
C ALA A 96 25.72 -2.91 22.05
N ASN A 97 26.89 -2.36 21.71
CA ASN A 97 27.45 -2.34 20.33
C ASN A 97 26.64 -1.54 19.30
N GLY A 98 25.81 -0.57 19.72
CA GLY A 98 25.00 0.27 18.83
C GLY A 98 23.80 -0.44 18.22
N HIS A 99 23.45 -1.61 18.74
CA HIS A 99 22.23 -2.30 18.35
C HIS A 99 21.02 -1.61 18.98
N ARG A 100 19.85 -1.71 18.36
CA ARG A 100 18.60 -1.09 18.84
C ARG A 100 17.47 -2.10 18.85
N LEU A 101 16.68 -2.04 19.90
CA LEU A 101 15.40 -2.75 20.00
C LEU A 101 14.28 -1.72 20.03
N LYS A 102 13.33 -1.83 19.09
CA LYS A 102 12.16 -0.96 19.00
C LYS A 102 10.90 -1.79 19.11
N PHE A 103 10.00 -1.38 19.99
CA PHE A 103 8.60 -1.78 20.00
C PHE A 103 7.79 -0.70 19.29
N HIS A 104 6.83 -1.11 18.43
CA HIS A 104 6.02 -0.18 17.69
C HIS A 104 4.56 -0.66 17.66
N PHE A 105 3.68 0.15 18.24
CA PHE A 105 2.23 -0.01 18.13
C PHE A 105 1.65 1.13 17.29
N GLU A 106 0.72 0.83 16.38
CA GLU A 106 -0.05 1.81 15.61
C GLU A 106 -1.43 1.25 15.30
N SER A 107 -2.48 2.03 15.56
CA SER A 107 -3.86 1.68 15.23
C SER A 107 -4.58 2.83 14.55
N GLY A 108 -5.34 2.55 13.50
CA GLY A 108 -6.37 3.43 12.99
C GLY A 108 -7.42 3.70 14.08
N LEU A 109 -8.06 4.84 14.03
CA LEU A 109 -9.08 5.22 15.01
C LEU A 109 -10.45 4.60 14.72
N GLY A 110 -10.66 4.06 13.50
CA GLY A 110 -11.91 3.38 13.10
C GLY A 110 -13.02 4.33 12.69
N PHE A 111 -12.68 5.54 12.25
CA PHE A 111 -13.66 6.40 11.58
C PHE A 111 -14.03 5.83 10.20
N SER A 112 -15.25 6.12 9.72
CA SER A 112 -15.67 5.78 8.37
C SER A 112 -14.73 6.42 7.36
N GLY A 113 -14.07 5.60 6.52
CA GLY A 113 -13.06 6.03 5.57
C GLY A 113 -13.65 6.36 4.20
N SER A 114 -13.01 7.28 3.49
CA SER A 114 -13.42 7.73 2.17
C SER A 114 -13.46 6.62 1.11
N ALA A 115 -12.57 5.63 1.20
CA ALA A 115 -12.56 4.48 0.29
C ALA A 115 -13.73 3.50 0.51
N ALA A 116 -14.39 3.56 1.68
CA ALA A 116 -15.51 2.70 2.03
C ALA A 116 -16.88 3.38 1.86
N ALA A 117 -16.92 4.71 1.81
CA ALA A 117 -18.14 5.49 1.65
C ALA A 117 -18.78 5.26 0.27
N THR A 118 -20.12 5.23 0.23
CA THR A 118 -20.95 5.23 -0.97
C THR A 118 -21.89 6.42 -0.94
N LEU A 119 -22.65 6.70 -2.01
CA LEU A 119 -23.65 7.76 -1.99
C LEU A 119 -24.79 7.47 -0.99
N ASP A 120 -25.09 6.20 -0.71
CA ASP A 120 -26.17 5.76 0.18
C ASP A 120 -25.71 5.49 1.63
N ASP A 121 -24.40 5.27 1.87
CA ASP A 121 -23.83 4.96 3.20
C ASP A 121 -22.50 5.72 3.35
N ASN A 122 -22.60 6.97 3.80
CA ASN A 122 -21.46 7.87 3.95
C ASN A 122 -21.44 8.64 5.28
N ASP A 123 -22.23 8.24 6.24
CA ASP A 123 -22.24 8.83 7.57
C ASP A 123 -20.89 8.68 8.25
N LEU A 124 -20.39 9.76 8.84
CA LEU A 124 -19.20 9.71 9.66
C LEU A 124 -19.48 8.91 10.95
N GLY A 125 -19.13 7.64 10.91
CA GLY A 125 -19.25 6.74 12.05
C GLY A 125 -17.90 6.49 12.73
N LEU A 126 -17.93 5.98 13.97
CA LEU A 126 -16.76 5.47 14.68
C LEU A 126 -16.98 3.99 14.98
N LYS A 127 -16.26 3.12 14.29
CA LYS A 127 -16.38 1.67 14.40
C LYS A 127 -15.01 1.00 14.33
N TRP A 128 -14.35 0.94 15.48
CA TRP A 128 -13.06 0.26 15.54
C TRP A 128 -13.21 -1.25 15.30
N ARG A 129 -12.39 -1.77 14.41
CA ARG A 129 -12.29 -3.20 14.10
C ARG A 129 -10.85 -3.64 14.29
N ARG A 130 -10.60 -4.94 14.50
CA ARG A 130 -9.23 -5.47 14.63
C ARG A 130 -8.34 -5.17 13.40
N THR A 131 -8.93 -4.96 12.22
CA THR A 131 -8.22 -4.56 10.99
C THR A 131 -7.64 -3.16 11.05
N GLU A 132 -8.05 -2.34 12.05
CA GLU A 132 -7.44 -1.05 12.33
C GLU A 132 -6.04 -1.18 12.95
N LEU A 133 -5.68 -2.36 13.48
CA LEU A 133 -4.34 -2.61 13.97
C LEU A 133 -3.33 -2.61 12.81
N ARG A 134 -2.58 -1.53 12.69
CA ARG A 134 -1.63 -1.32 11.60
C ARG A 134 -0.27 -1.89 11.94
N LYS A 135 0.17 -1.69 13.19
CA LYS A 135 1.46 -2.20 13.68
C LYS A 135 1.35 -2.69 15.12
N LEU A 136 1.92 -3.85 15.35
CA LEU A 136 2.21 -4.43 16.65
C LEU A 136 3.45 -5.29 16.45
N GLU A 137 4.62 -4.64 16.46
CA GLU A 137 5.86 -5.27 16.03
C GLU A 137 7.03 -4.95 16.94
N VAL A 138 7.98 -5.86 16.97
CA VAL A 138 9.31 -5.66 17.54
C VAL A 138 10.31 -5.61 16.40
N VAL A 139 11.20 -4.61 16.43
CA VAL A 139 12.25 -4.42 15.42
C VAL A 139 13.61 -4.42 16.10
N TYR A 140 14.45 -5.36 15.72
CA TYR A 140 15.86 -5.42 16.11
C TYR A 140 16.72 -4.91 14.97
N SER A 141 17.54 -3.89 15.24
CA SER A 141 18.38 -3.24 14.24
C SER A 141 19.84 -3.32 14.63
N THR A 142 20.69 -3.56 13.65
CA THR A 142 22.14 -3.54 13.78
C THR A 142 22.77 -2.57 12.79
N PRO A 143 23.89 -1.91 13.12
CA PRO A 143 24.55 -1.00 12.18
C PRO A 143 25.05 -1.71 10.90
N THR A 144 25.46 -2.96 11.00
CA THR A 144 26.14 -3.68 9.91
C THR A 144 25.21 -4.56 9.11
N TYR A 145 24.28 -5.27 9.76
CA TYR A 145 23.50 -6.32 9.12
C TYR A 145 22.09 -5.88 8.73
N GLY A 146 21.69 -4.64 9.12
CA GLY A 146 20.35 -4.15 8.86
C GLY A 146 19.39 -4.48 9.99
N ARG A 147 18.11 -4.80 9.67
CA ARG A 147 17.08 -4.97 10.69
C ARG A 147 16.21 -6.19 10.46
N LEU A 148 15.77 -6.77 11.57
CA LEU A 148 14.79 -7.86 11.63
C LEU A 148 13.54 -7.34 12.33
N SER A 149 12.37 -7.52 11.73
CA SER A 149 11.07 -7.10 12.28
C SER A 149 10.15 -8.30 12.42
N PHE A 150 9.45 -8.40 13.54
CA PHE A 150 8.52 -9.49 13.82
C PHE A 150 7.21 -8.94 14.38
N GLY A 151 6.08 -9.45 13.91
CA GLY A 151 4.73 -9.10 14.33
C GLY A 151 3.90 -8.48 13.20
N GLN A 152 2.78 -7.84 13.56
CA GLN A 152 1.92 -7.13 12.62
C GLN A 152 2.60 -5.87 12.11
N GLY A 153 2.70 -5.72 10.79
CA GLY A 153 3.33 -4.55 10.16
C GLY A 153 3.57 -4.73 8.67
N SER A 154 4.23 -3.77 8.06
CA SER A 154 4.49 -3.72 6.61
C SER A 154 5.30 -4.92 6.13
N THR A 155 4.85 -5.58 5.05
CA THR A 155 5.62 -6.59 4.32
C THR A 155 6.76 -5.94 3.52
N ALA A 156 7.64 -6.71 2.90
CA ALA A 156 8.77 -6.15 2.15
C ALA A 156 8.30 -5.31 0.95
N THR A 157 7.17 -5.65 0.34
CA THR A 157 6.59 -4.93 -0.80
C THR A 157 5.65 -3.80 -0.45
N ASP A 158 5.26 -3.60 0.82
CA ASP A 158 4.45 -2.45 1.25
C ASP A 158 5.21 -1.13 1.02
N GLY A 159 4.67 -0.25 0.18
CA GLY A 159 5.24 1.00 -0.29
C GLY A 159 6.12 0.90 -1.54
N VAL A 160 6.15 -0.23 -2.25
CA VAL A 160 6.95 -0.40 -3.49
C VAL A 160 6.35 0.36 -4.66
N ALA A 161 5.03 0.48 -4.72
CA ALA A 161 4.31 1.21 -5.76
C ALA A 161 4.11 2.70 -5.44
N GLU A 162 4.59 3.21 -4.30
CA GLU A 162 4.16 4.49 -3.74
C GLU A 162 5.27 5.53 -3.57
N THR A 163 6.41 5.35 -4.24
CA THR A 163 7.51 6.32 -4.17
C THR A 163 7.09 7.67 -4.73
N ASP A 164 7.15 8.72 -3.92
CA ASP A 164 6.68 10.06 -4.26
C ASP A 164 7.46 11.15 -3.50
N PHE A 165 7.81 12.24 -4.18
CA PHE A 165 8.41 13.43 -3.59
C PHE A 165 7.52 14.68 -3.73
N SER A 166 6.31 14.55 -4.28
CA SER A 166 5.45 15.68 -4.61
C SER A 166 5.02 16.50 -3.38
N GLY A 167 4.84 15.85 -2.24
CA GLY A 167 4.25 16.47 -1.05
C GLY A 167 2.72 16.48 -1.06
N THR A 168 2.06 15.91 -2.08
CA THR A 168 0.61 15.83 -2.19
C THR A 168 0.04 14.44 -1.87
N GLY A 169 0.83 13.55 -1.28
CA GLY A 169 0.41 12.17 -0.98
C GLY A 169 -0.81 12.05 -0.07
N VAL A 170 -1.16 13.10 0.70
CA VAL A 170 -2.39 13.13 1.51
C VAL A 170 -3.66 13.24 0.67
N VAL A 171 -3.55 13.69 -0.58
CA VAL A 171 -4.68 13.87 -1.49
C VAL A 171 -4.55 13.04 -2.74
N HIS A 172 -3.34 12.81 -3.23
CA HIS A 172 -3.07 11.99 -4.42
C HIS A 172 -1.81 11.16 -4.30
N TYR A 173 -1.90 9.88 -4.58
CA TYR A 173 -0.77 8.96 -4.78
C TYR A 173 -1.23 7.78 -5.67
N SER A 174 -0.39 6.80 -5.94
CA SER A 174 -0.67 5.72 -6.90
C SER A 174 -1.85 4.80 -6.53
N SER A 175 -2.23 4.73 -5.25
CA SER A 175 -3.46 4.06 -4.80
C SER A 175 -4.65 5.02 -4.93
N ILE A 176 -5.03 5.31 -6.17
CA ILE A 176 -6.00 6.36 -6.48
C ILE A 176 -7.43 6.07 -6.04
N ASN A 177 -7.74 4.82 -5.68
CA ASN A 177 -9.03 4.39 -5.16
C ASN A 177 -9.33 4.83 -3.72
N ALA A 178 -8.37 5.44 -3.02
CA ALA A 178 -8.55 5.86 -1.64
C ALA A 178 -9.56 7.02 -1.46
N LEU A 179 -9.88 7.79 -2.51
CA LEU A 179 -10.80 8.93 -2.39
C LEU A 179 -12.28 8.53 -2.32
N ALA A 180 -12.72 7.55 -3.13
CA ALA A 180 -14.11 7.12 -3.21
C ALA A 180 -14.22 5.66 -3.68
N GLY A 181 -13.43 4.79 -3.08
CA GLY A 181 -13.22 3.42 -3.57
C GLY A 181 -14.47 2.58 -3.74
N SER A 182 -15.48 2.76 -2.90
CA SER A 182 -16.74 2.01 -2.94
C SER A 182 -17.81 2.65 -3.84
N ALA A 183 -17.56 3.82 -4.42
CA ALA A 183 -18.46 4.38 -5.43
C ALA A 183 -18.56 3.43 -6.63
N GLU A 184 -19.79 3.13 -7.06
CA GLU A 184 -20.11 2.21 -8.14
C GLU A 184 -20.27 2.96 -9.45
N PHE A 185 -19.75 2.40 -10.53
CA PHE A 185 -20.02 2.88 -11.88
C PHE A 185 -21.45 2.52 -12.28
N HIS A 186 -22.20 3.48 -12.77
CA HIS A 186 -23.55 3.28 -13.28
C HIS A 186 -23.60 3.28 -14.81
N THR A 187 -24.46 2.46 -15.35
CA THR A 187 -24.73 2.48 -16.80
C THR A 187 -25.34 3.81 -17.20
N VAL A 188 -25.24 4.19 -18.46
CA VAL A 188 -25.89 5.41 -19.00
C VAL A 188 -27.43 5.40 -18.77
N SER A 189 -28.03 4.22 -18.59
CA SER A 189 -29.47 4.08 -18.26
C SER A 189 -29.78 4.16 -16.76
N GLY A 190 -28.77 4.30 -15.90
CA GLY A 190 -28.92 4.47 -14.45
C GLY A 190 -28.88 3.18 -13.63
N ALA A 191 -28.66 2.03 -14.24
CA ALA A 191 -28.48 0.80 -13.47
C ALA A 191 -27.05 0.65 -12.96
N GLY A 192 -26.87 0.11 -11.76
CA GLY A 192 -25.55 -0.22 -11.24
C GLY A 192 -24.85 -1.26 -12.12
N SER A 193 -23.54 -1.09 -12.34
CA SER A 193 -22.72 -2.02 -13.14
C SER A 193 -22.17 -3.20 -12.34
N GLY A 194 -22.25 -3.15 -11.01
CA GLY A 194 -21.56 -4.07 -10.09
C GLY A 194 -20.06 -3.82 -9.98
N THR A 195 -19.53 -2.78 -10.64
CA THR A 195 -18.10 -2.45 -10.64
C THR A 195 -17.86 -1.15 -9.87
N THR A 196 -17.01 -1.22 -8.84
CA THR A 196 -16.62 -0.04 -8.04
C THR A 196 -15.26 0.50 -8.46
N ILE A 197 -14.91 1.71 -8.00
CA ILE A 197 -13.58 2.27 -8.17
C ILE A 197 -12.53 1.31 -7.59
N ASN A 198 -12.76 0.69 -6.42
CA ASN A 198 -11.84 -0.29 -5.83
C ASN A 198 -11.58 -1.52 -6.72
N ALA A 199 -12.54 -1.93 -7.50
CA ALA A 199 -12.38 -3.04 -8.44
C ALA A 199 -11.58 -2.63 -9.68
N ALA A 200 -11.84 -1.41 -10.19
CA ALA A 200 -11.29 -0.93 -11.45
C ALA A 200 -9.95 -0.21 -11.33
N PHE A 201 -9.53 0.21 -10.12
CA PHE A 201 -8.31 1.00 -9.92
C PHE A 201 -7.48 0.45 -8.75
N ARG A 202 -6.36 -0.21 -9.05
CA ARG A 202 -5.47 -0.82 -8.06
C ARG A 202 -4.01 -0.63 -8.46
N ASN A 203 -3.11 -0.49 -7.49
CA ASN A 203 -1.68 -0.28 -7.72
C ASN A 203 -0.80 -1.50 -7.40
N PHE A 204 -1.38 -2.62 -6.99
CA PHE A 204 -0.68 -3.87 -6.61
C PHE A 204 0.43 -3.68 -5.56
N ASP A 205 0.35 -2.62 -4.76
CA ASP A 205 1.27 -2.44 -3.64
C ASP A 205 1.10 -3.55 -2.60
N GLY A 206 2.14 -3.77 -1.79
CA GLY A 206 2.09 -4.68 -0.69
C GLY A 206 1.13 -4.24 0.42
N ALA A 207 1.06 -5.00 1.47
CA ALA A 207 0.17 -4.73 2.58
C ALA A 207 0.85 -5.03 3.93
N ARG A 208 0.10 -4.83 5.02
CA ARG A 208 0.52 -5.23 6.36
C ARG A 208 0.04 -6.64 6.63
N ARG A 209 0.92 -7.44 7.29
CA ARG A 209 0.64 -8.82 7.71
C ARG A 209 1.30 -9.10 9.05
N PHE A 210 0.91 -10.14 9.72
CA PHE A 210 1.70 -10.72 10.80
C PHE A 210 2.85 -11.49 10.16
N ARG A 211 4.08 -10.97 10.26
CA ARG A 211 5.22 -11.43 9.46
C ARG A 211 6.55 -11.38 10.20
N LEU A 212 7.49 -12.15 9.70
CA LEU A 212 8.92 -11.93 9.88
C LEU A 212 9.45 -11.20 8.64
N ARG A 213 10.19 -10.10 8.85
CA ARG A 213 10.79 -9.31 7.77
C ARG A 213 12.23 -8.99 8.08
N TYR A 214 13.09 -9.14 7.09
CA TYR A 214 14.47 -8.69 7.11
C TYR A 214 14.67 -7.57 6.09
N ASP A 215 15.37 -6.51 6.50
CA ASP A 215 15.85 -5.44 5.63
C ASP A 215 17.37 -5.37 5.78
N SER A 216 18.13 -5.48 4.67
CA SER A 216 19.57 -5.34 4.68
C SER A 216 20.01 -3.94 5.08
N ALA A 217 21.21 -3.80 5.59
CA ALA A 217 21.87 -2.50 5.64
C ALA A 217 22.02 -1.94 4.21
N PRO A 218 21.83 -0.62 4.02
CA PRO A 218 21.97 -0.03 2.69
C PRO A 218 23.43 -0.06 2.22
N TYR A 219 23.66 -0.43 0.97
CA TYR A 219 24.96 -0.40 0.34
C TYR A 219 24.91 0.42 -0.95
N ASN A 220 25.65 1.51 -1.01
CA ASN A 220 25.65 2.46 -2.15
C ASN A 220 24.24 2.91 -2.60
N GLY A 221 23.31 3.07 -1.65
CA GLY A 221 21.93 3.45 -1.89
C GLY A 221 20.98 2.28 -2.13
N PHE A 222 21.48 1.06 -2.35
CA PHE A 222 20.66 -0.13 -2.52
C PHE A 222 20.35 -0.80 -1.19
N GLY A 223 19.14 -1.32 -1.05
CA GLY A 223 18.69 -2.13 0.07
C GLY A 223 17.78 -3.26 -0.41
N LEU A 224 17.93 -4.43 0.20
CA LEU A 224 17.09 -5.60 -0.04
C LEU A 224 16.13 -5.77 1.14
N ALA A 225 14.88 -6.12 0.88
CA ALA A 225 13.95 -6.55 1.91
C ALA A 225 13.29 -7.87 1.49
N ILE A 226 13.07 -8.76 2.47
CA ILE A 226 12.30 -9.99 2.30
C ILE A 226 11.33 -10.14 3.46
N SER A 227 10.15 -10.70 3.23
CA SER A 227 9.24 -11.07 4.31
C SER A 227 8.46 -12.34 4.04
N ALA A 228 8.02 -12.97 5.14
CA ALA A 228 7.13 -14.11 5.14
C ALA A 228 6.10 -13.93 6.27
N GLY A 229 4.83 -14.20 6.02
CA GLY A 229 3.77 -13.98 7.01
C GLY A 229 2.41 -14.47 6.58
N GLU A 230 1.43 -14.17 7.43
CA GLU A 230 0.03 -14.60 7.32
C GLU A 230 -0.91 -13.43 7.60
N GLU A 231 -2.15 -13.52 7.13
CA GLU A 231 -3.23 -12.61 7.50
C GLU A 231 -3.92 -13.08 8.78
N VAL A 232 -3.72 -12.37 9.88
CA VAL A 232 -4.30 -12.74 11.18
C VAL A 232 -5.47 -11.84 11.60
N LEU A 233 -5.68 -10.74 10.89
CA LEU A 233 -6.70 -9.75 11.23
C LEU A 233 -7.99 -9.94 10.45
N ARG A 234 -7.98 -10.70 9.36
CA ARG A 234 -9.17 -10.99 8.54
C ARG A 234 -9.52 -12.47 8.65
N HIS A 235 -10.80 -12.77 8.86
CA HIS A 235 -11.27 -14.15 8.83
C HIS A 235 -11.34 -14.67 7.41
N GLY A 236 -10.98 -15.93 7.20
CA GLY A 236 -11.10 -16.64 5.91
C GLY A 236 -9.98 -16.32 4.92
N ASP A 237 -8.93 -15.64 5.35
CA ASP A 237 -7.71 -15.48 4.57
C ASP A 237 -6.59 -16.33 5.20
N ASP A 238 -6.53 -17.61 4.82
CA ASP A 238 -5.57 -18.58 5.35
C ASP A 238 -4.35 -18.77 4.43
N ARG A 239 -4.08 -17.76 3.58
CA ARG A 239 -2.95 -17.80 2.64
C ARG A 239 -1.64 -17.44 3.32
N ASP A 240 -0.58 -18.14 2.92
CA ASP A 240 0.79 -17.71 3.19
C ASP A 240 1.17 -16.55 2.25
N TYR A 241 1.91 -15.60 2.77
CA TYR A 241 2.41 -14.43 2.05
C TYR A 241 3.94 -14.41 2.10
N TYR A 242 4.55 -14.30 0.93
CA TYR A 242 5.99 -14.17 0.77
C TYR A 242 6.27 -13.01 -0.18
N ASP A 243 7.24 -12.20 0.14
CA ASP A 243 7.62 -11.10 -0.75
C ASP A 243 9.08 -10.71 -0.61
N LEU A 244 9.58 -10.10 -1.67
CA LEU A 244 10.91 -9.51 -1.72
C LEU A 244 10.86 -8.17 -2.43
N ALA A 245 11.74 -7.24 -2.04
CA ALA A 245 11.85 -5.94 -2.67
C ALA A 245 13.30 -5.47 -2.72
N LEU A 246 13.66 -4.85 -3.84
CA LEU A 246 14.88 -4.06 -3.99
C LEU A 246 14.52 -2.58 -3.91
N ARG A 247 15.32 -1.82 -3.18
CA ARG A 247 15.15 -0.37 -2.98
C ARG A 247 16.44 0.35 -3.35
N TYR A 248 16.29 1.54 -3.89
CA TYR A 248 17.38 2.44 -4.20
C TYR A 248 17.02 3.85 -3.76
N ASP A 249 17.80 4.44 -2.87
CA ASP A 249 17.58 5.79 -2.36
C ASP A 249 18.92 6.56 -2.40
N ARG A 250 18.93 7.70 -3.08
CA ARG A 250 20.11 8.58 -3.17
C ARG A 250 19.72 10.03 -3.05
N ASP A 251 20.45 10.71 -2.21
CA ASP A 251 20.48 12.17 -2.15
C ASP A 251 21.73 12.66 -2.87
N LEU A 252 21.55 13.11 -4.11
CA LEU A 252 22.59 13.67 -4.97
C LEU A 252 22.61 15.18 -4.82
N ASP A 253 23.63 15.83 -5.38
CA ASP A 253 23.83 17.27 -5.23
C ASP A 253 22.56 18.06 -5.61
N GLN A 254 22.03 17.85 -6.79
CA GLN A 254 20.86 18.55 -7.33
C GLN A 254 19.55 17.75 -7.30
N PHE A 255 19.62 16.44 -7.11
CA PHE A 255 18.46 15.56 -7.20
C PHE A 255 18.35 14.64 -5.99
N LYS A 256 17.11 14.33 -5.58
CA LYS A 256 16.82 13.14 -4.80
C LYS A 256 16.20 12.11 -5.74
N VAL A 257 16.66 10.87 -5.63
CA VAL A 257 16.15 9.75 -6.43
C VAL A 257 15.76 8.64 -5.48
N SER A 258 14.56 8.11 -5.64
CA SER A 258 14.10 6.90 -4.96
C SER A 258 13.47 5.95 -5.96
N GLY A 259 13.81 4.69 -5.90
CA GLY A 259 13.25 3.65 -6.77
C GLY A 259 13.02 2.37 -6.01
N ARG A 260 11.99 1.64 -6.36
CA ARG A 260 11.60 0.36 -5.72
C ARG A 260 11.04 -0.59 -6.73
N ILE A 261 11.33 -1.87 -6.55
CA ILE A 261 10.69 -2.97 -7.26
C ILE A 261 10.50 -4.12 -6.29
N GLY A 262 9.37 -4.78 -6.38
CA GLY A 262 9.06 -5.91 -5.53
C GLY A 262 8.23 -6.97 -6.22
N TYR A 263 8.32 -8.17 -5.70
CA TYR A 263 7.54 -9.32 -6.11
C TYR A 263 6.90 -9.95 -4.88
N ALA A 264 5.60 -10.20 -4.94
CA ALA A 264 4.83 -10.78 -3.85
C ALA A 264 4.05 -12.02 -4.32
N TRP A 265 4.00 -13.02 -3.44
CA TRP A 265 3.18 -14.23 -3.58
C TRP A 265 2.13 -14.25 -2.48
N ALA A 266 0.90 -14.62 -2.81
CA ALA A 266 -0.19 -14.84 -1.88
C ALA A 266 -0.87 -16.19 -2.18
N GLY A 267 -0.59 -17.17 -1.33
CA GLY A 267 -0.97 -18.56 -1.61
C GLY A 267 -0.18 -19.16 -2.77
N SER A 268 -0.77 -20.14 -3.46
CA SER A 268 -0.14 -20.87 -4.56
C SER A 268 -0.45 -20.32 -5.95
N ASP A 269 -1.42 -19.42 -6.06
CA ASP A 269 -2.09 -19.05 -7.30
C ASP A 269 -2.04 -17.56 -7.64
N ARG A 270 -1.65 -16.71 -6.69
CA ARG A 270 -1.59 -15.27 -6.93
C ARG A 270 -0.17 -14.74 -6.75
N SER A 271 0.31 -14.02 -7.75
CA SER A 271 1.54 -13.26 -7.61
C SER A 271 1.46 -11.90 -8.30
N THR A 272 2.19 -10.93 -7.76
CA THR A 272 2.22 -9.56 -8.28
C THR A 272 3.65 -9.06 -8.38
N VAL A 273 3.92 -8.27 -9.40
CA VAL A 273 5.11 -7.42 -9.48
C VAL A 273 4.66 -5.97 -9.43
N ALA A 274 5.33 -5.16 -8.64
CA ALA A 274 5.09 -3.72 -8.59
C ALA A 274 6.41 -2.96 -8.53
N SER A 275 6.43 -1.76 -9.07
CA SER A 275 7.61 -0.89 -9.02
C SER A 275 7.21 0.58 -9.04
N SER A 276 8.08 1.42 -8.47
CA SER A 276 7.98 2.86 -8.60
C SER A 276 9.35 3.52 -8.59
N ILE A 277 9.42 4.70 -9.20
CA ILE A 277 10.57 5.59 -9.17
C ILE A 277 10.10 7.02 -9.02
N ALA A 278 10.81 7.79 -8.21
CA ALA A 278 10.59 9.24 -8.10
C ALA A 278 11.92 9.99 -8.16
N VAL A 279 11.87 11.17 -8.77
CA VAL A 279 12.99 12.11 -8.86
C VAL A 279 12.51 13.49 -8.41
N PHE A 280 13.28 14.14 -7.57
CA PHE A 280 13.05 15.50 -7.08
C PHE A 280 14.24 16.38 -7.41
N HIS A 281 14.02 17.48 -8.13
CA HIS A 281 15.03 18.49 -8.41
C HIS A 281 15.00 19.58 -7.33
N LYS A 282 16.06 19.63 -6.51
CA LYS A 282 16.13 20.47 -5.30
C LYS A 282 16.00 21.96 -5.58
N ALA A 283 16.64 22.44 -6.65
CA ALA A 283 16.67 23.87 -6.97
C ALA A 283 15.31 24.41 -7.43
N THR A 284 14.55 23.65 -8.21
CA THR A 284 13.26 24.10 -8.76
C THR A 284 12.07 23.67 -7.91
N GLY A 285 12.20 22.59 -7.12
CA GLY A 285 11.08 21.95 -6.43
C GLY A 285 10.24 21.04 -7.34
N LEU A 286 10.62 20.90 -8.62
CA LEU A 286 9.96 19.98 -9.56
C LEU A 286 10.22 18.53 -9.16
N ASN A 287 9.21 17.69 -9.30
CA ASN A 287 9.32 16.27 -9.09
C ASN A 287 8.48 15.48 -10.09
N LEU A 288 8.95 14.26 -10.34
CA LEU A 288 8.31 13.29 -11.21
C LEU A 288 8.26 11.97 -10.44
N ALA A 289 7.11 11.31 -10.46
CA ALA A 289 6.95 9.94 -9.97
C ALA A 289 6.28 9.08 -11.03
N PHE A 290 6.74 7.85 -11.15
CA PHE A 290 6.15 6.84 -12.01
C PHE A 290 5.99 5.56 -11.21
N ALA A 291 4.85 4.87 -11.37
CA ALA A 291 4.62 3.56 -10.79
C ALA A 291 3.94 2.64 -11.81
N THR A 292 4.21 1.36 -11.71
CA THR A 292 3.59 0.33 -12.54
C THR A 292 3.57 -1.00 -11.81
N GLY A 293 2.66 -1.87 -12.19
CA GLY A 293 2.58 -3.22 -11.64
C GLY A 293 1.71 -4.13 -12.48
N ARG A 294 1.87 -5.43 -12.22
CA ARG A 294 1.11 -6.47 -12.93
C ARG A 294 0.78 -7.63 -11.98
N GLN A 295 -0.44 -8.08 -12.06
CA GLN A 295 -0.88 -9.31 -11.45
C GLN A 295 -0.66 -10.46 -12.47
N GLN A 296 0.15 -11.46 -12.10
CA GLN A 296 0.66 -12.43 -13.06
C GLN A 296 -0.40 -13.47 -13.48
N ASP A 297 -1.29 -13.82 -12.57
CA ASP A 297 -2.34 -14.83 -12.78
C ASP A 297 -3.50 -14.32 -13.66
N THR A 298 -3.84 -13.04 -13.56
CA THR A 298 -4.92 -12.43 -14.37
C THR A 298 -4.40 -11.67 -15.58
N GLY A 299 -3.14 -11.25 -15.58
CA GLY A 299 -2.55 -10.38 -16.58
C GLY A 299 -2.87 -8.90 -16.38
N ALA A 300 -3.73 -8.54 -15.43
CA ALA A 300 -4.11 -7.17 -15.13
C ALA A 300 -2.89 -6.31 -14.79
N ASP A 301 -2.81 -5.12 -15.35
CA ASP A 301 -1.69 -4.20 -15.12
C ASP A 301 -2.13 -2.73 -15.02
N TYR A 302 -1.21 -1.88 -14.57
CA TYR A 302 -1.41 -0.43 -14.51
C TYR A 302 -0.11 0.33 -14.75
N ALA A 303 -0.28 1.60 -15.13
CA ALA A 303 0.76 2.62 -15.13
C ALA A 303 0.21 3.91 -14.50
N TYR A 304 1.03 4.55 -13.67
CA TYR A 304 0.76 5.81 -12.99
C TYR A 304 1.90 6.78 -13.21
N LEU A 305 1.57 8.03 -13.54
CA LEU A 305 2.54 9.10 -13.73
C LEU A 305 2.07 10.32 -12.93
N LYS A 306 2.97 10.96 -12.19
CA LYS A 306 2.69 12.17 -11.43
C LYS A 306 3.77 13.21 -11.62
N LEU A 307 3.34 14.42 -11.92
CA LEU A 307 4.18 15.62 -11.94
C LEU A 307 3.82 16.47 -10.72
N GLY A 308 4.82 16.98 -10.02
CA GLY A 308 4.61 17.84 -8.86
C GLY A 308 5.59 19.01 -8.83
N LEU A 309 5.18 20.03 -8.13
CA LEU A 309 6.01 21.17 -7.79
C LEU A 309 5.75 21.54 -6.34
N LYS A 310 6.82 21.65 -5.53
CA LYS A 310 6.69 22.08 -4.15
C LYS A 310 7.71 23.16 -3.81
N ARG A 311 7.21 24.22 -3.20
CA ARG A 311 8.00 25.38 -2.77
C ARG A 311 7.34 26.08 -1.60
N ARG A 312 8.14 26.82 -0.86
CA ARG A 312 7.63 27.78 0.12
C ARG A 312 7.34 29.09 -0.59
N TRP A 313 6.08 29.31 -1.00
CA TRP A 313 5.63 30.57 -1.61
C TRP A 313 5.10 31.57 -0.58
N ILE A 314 4.65 31.06 0.57
CA ILE A 314 4.12 31.87 1.67
C ILE A 314 4.76 31.43 2.98
N ASP A 315 4.75 32.33 3.98
CA ASP A 315 5.40 32.11 5.27
C ASP A 315 4.73 31.01 6.10
N MET A 316 3.49 30.67 5.81
CA MET A 316 2.74 29.60 6.49
C MET A 316 3.45 28.25 6.43
N GLY A 317 4.09 27.92 5.29
CA GLY A 317 4.78 26.68 5.08
C GLY A 317 5.02 26.37 3.61
N GLU A 318 5.39 25.12 3.32
CA GLU A 318 5.56 24.62 1.96
C GLU A 318 4.20 24.38 1.28
N THR A 319 4.05 24.90 0.06
CA THR A 319 2.93 24.58 -0.83
C THR A 319 3.37 23.54 -1.84
N ALA A 320 2.58 22.51 -2.03
CA ALA A 320 2.79 21.46 -3.02
C ALA A 320 1.58 21.38 -3.95
N VAL A 321 1.83 21.27 -5.24
CA VAL A 321 0.80 21.04 -6.27
C VAL A 321 1.20 19.86 -7.13
N SER A 322 0.21 19.08 -7.58
CA SER A 322 0.48 17.95 -8.48
C SER A 322 -0.64 17.73 -9.49
N PHE A 323 -0.25 17.14 -10.60
CA PHE A 323 -1.13 16.54 -11.59
C PHE A 323 -0.70 15.08 -11.78
N ASP A 324 -1.64 14.17 -11.88
CA ASP A 324 -1.35 12.77 -12.14
C ASP A 324 -2.30 12.12 -13.15
N LEU A 325 -1.82 11.03 -13.73
CA LEU A 325 -2.49 10.18 -14.69
C LEU A 325 -2.38 8.74 -14.26
N PHE A 326 -3.45 7.99 -14.42
CA PHE A 326 -3.51 6.54 -14.22
C PHE A 326 -4.11 5.88 -15.45
N LYS A 327 -3.52 4.75 -15.85
CA LYS A 327 -4.09 3.84 -16.82
C LYS A 327 -3.97 2.41 -16.30
N GLY A 328 -5.04 1.64 -16.38
CA GLY A 328 -5.05 0.22 -16.05
C GLY A 328 -5.75 -0.59 -17.13
N ASP A 329 -5.25 -1.77 -17.39
CA ASP A 329 -5.84 -2.74 -18.32
C ASP A 329 -6.22 -4.01 -17.52
N ASP A 330 -7.40 -4.59 -17.81
CA ASP A 330 -7.95 -5.81 -17.20
C ASP A 330 -8.19 -5.77 -15.67
N LEU A 331 -8.15 -4.61 -15.03
CA LEU A 331 -8.31 -4.48 -13.58
C LEU A 331 -9.72 -4.86 -13.09
N ALA A 332 -10.75 -4.50 -13.86
CA ALA A 332 -12.15 -4.83 -13.57
C ALA A 332 -12.64 -6.11 -14.31
N GLY A 333 -11.71 -6.84 -14.92
CA GLY A 333 -11.98 -8.02 -15.74
C GLY A 333 -11.39 -7.89 -17.13
N ILE A 334 -11.29 -9.00 -17.83
CA ILE A 334 -10.65 -9.08 -19.17
C ILE A 334 -11.33 -8.12 -20.14
N GLY A 335 -10.54 -7.29 -20.80
CA GLY A 335 -10.97 -6.26 -21.77
C GLY A 335 -11.34 -4.92 -21.16
N SER A 336 -11.36 -4.78 -19.81
CA SER A 336 -11.62 -3.51 -19.17
C SER A 336 -10.42 -2.55 -19.28
N GLN A 337 -10.71 -1.26 -19.43
CA GLN A 337 -9.72 -0.17 -19.43
C GLN A 337 -10.13 0.88 -18.41
N SER A 338 -9.25 1.15 -17.47
CA SER A 338 -9.42 2.16 -16.42
C SER A 338 -8.51 3.35 -16.71
N LYS A 339 -9.06 4.57 -16.72
CA LYS A 339 -8.29 5.80 -16.86
C LYS A 339 -8.71 6.78 -15.79
N SER A 340 -7.75 7.55 -15.31
CA SER A 340 -8.02 8.60 -14.32
C SER A 340 -7.00 9.72 -14.46
N TYR A 341 -7.42 10.93 -14.15
CA TYR A 341 -6.53 12.04 -13.90
C TYR A 341 -6.90 12.75 -12.62
N GLY A 342 -5.91 13.36 -11.97
CA GLY A 342 -6.11 14.07 -10.72
C GLY A 342 -5.29 15.35 -10.63
N LEU A 343 -5.86 16.34 -9.93
CA LEU A 343 -5.22 17.60 -9.56
C LEU A 343 -5.27 17.76 -8.05
N GLY A 344 -4.13 18.03 -7.43
CA GLY A 344 -4.04 18.18 -5.97
C GLY A 344 -3.17 19.34 -5.54
N ILE A 345 -3.56 19.95 -4.42
CA ILE A 345 -2.79 20.98 -3.73
C ILE A 345 -2.75 20.67 -2.24
N VAL A 346 -1.59 20.87 -1.63
CA VAL A 346 -1.38 20.77 -0.18
C VAL A 346 -0.62 22.00 0.28
N GLN A 347 -1.14 22.67 1.31
CA GLN A 347 -0.50 23.76 2.00
C GLN A 347 -0.14 23.33 3.42
N LYS A 348 1.14 23.27 3.75
CA LYS A 348 1.57 23.05 5.13
C LYS A 348 1.36 24.31 5.96
N TRP A 349 0.92 24.10 7.20
CA TRP A 349 0.85 25.12 8.22
C TRP A 349 1.82 24.74 9.35
N ASP A 350 3.09 25.08 9.13
CA ASP A 350 4.21 24.58 9.93
C ASP A 350 4.03 24.82 11.44
N ARG A 351 3.42 25.97 11.83
CA ARG A 351 3.20 26.33 13.24
C ARG A 351 2.32 25.32 13.99
N TYR A 352 1.44 24.60 13.30
CA TYR A 352 0.43 23.71 13.89
C TYR A 352 0.56 22.27 13.41
N ASP A 353 1.67 21.90 12.76
CA ASP A 353 1.89 20.59 12.17
C ASP A 353 0.69 20.09 11.34
N THR A 354 0.04 21.04 10.62
CA THR A 354 -1.20 20.82 9.88
C THR A 354 -0.95 20.93 8.39
N GLU A 355 -1.60 20.08 7.62
CA GLU A 355 -1.67 20.16 6.17
C GLU A 355 -3.13 20.44 5.76
N LEU A 356 -3.35 21.56 5.07
CA LEU A 356 -4.61 21.87 4.40
C LEU A 356 -4.49 21.35 2.97
N TYR A 357 -5.52 20.69 2.46
CA TYR A 357 -5.45 20.12 1.12
C TYR A 357 -6.78 20.28 0.35
N ALA A 358 -6.66 20.30 -0.98
CA ALA A 358 -7.79 20.17 -1.90
C ALA A 358 -7.37 19.32 -3.08
N GLY A 359 -8.31 18.60 -3.66
CA GLY A 359 -8.07 17.74 -4.82
C GLY A 359 -9.33 17.50 -5.64
N TYR A 360 -9.10 17.13 -6.89
CA TYR A 360 -10.11 16.67 -7.82
C TYR A 360 -9.59 15.47 -8.57
N ARG A 361 -10.46 14.49 -8.83
CA ARG A 361 -10.13 13.30 -9.64
C ARG A 361 -11.33 12.84 -10.45
N ASN A 362 -11.08 12.53 -11.71
CA ASN A 362 -12.02 11.84 -12.59
C ASN A 362 -11.62 10.36 -12.74
N TYR A 363 -12.62 9.49 -12.80
CA TYR A 363 -12.46 8.05 -13.05
C TYR A 363 -13.30 7.65 -14.26
N GLU A 364 -12.65 7.11 -15.28
CA GLU A 364 -13.26 6.60 -16.52
C GLU A 364 -13.04 5.09 -16.62
N LEU A 365 -14.12 4.32 -16.85
CA LEU A 365 -14.08 2.87 -17.06
C LEU A 365 -14.66 2.54 -18.44
N LYS A 366 -13.87 1.87 -19.29
CA LYS A 366 -14.27 1.37 -20.61
C LYS A 366 -14.08 -0.13 -20.72
N GLY A 367 -14.67 -0.75 -21.76
CA GLY A 367 -14.53 -2.18 -22.04
C GLY A 367 -15.27 -3.07 -21.05
N ALA A 368 -16.08 -2.52 -20.13
CA ALA A 368 -17.09 -3.26 -19.42
C ALA A 368 -18.18 -3.74 -20.41
N SER A 369 -18.94 -4.75 -20.02
CA SER A 369 -20.02 -5.32 -20.87
C SER A 369 -21.06 -4.29 -21.31
N VAL A 370 -21.14 -3.15 -20.59
CA VAL A 370 -22.07 -2.05 -20.81
C VAL A 370 -21.32 -0.73 -20.64
N ALA A 371 -21.66 0.29 -21.43
CA ALA A 371 -21.12 1.64 -21.24
C ALA A 371 -21.59 2.21 -19.90
N VAL A 372 -20.66 2.78 -19.16
CA VAL A 372 -20.88 3.42 -17.84
C VAL A 372 -20.54 4.89 -17.87
N ALA A 373 -21.11 5.67 -16.95
CA ALA A 373 -20.75 7.07 -16.73
C ALA A 373 -19.43 7.15 -15.97
N ASP A 374 -18.74 8.28 -16.14
CA ASP A 374 -17.55 8.60 -15.35
C ASP A 374 -17.95 8.97 -13.91
N ILE A 375 -16.99 8.83 -12.99
CA ILE A 375 -17.14 9.27 -11.60
C ILE A 375 -16.19 10.43 -11.34
N ASP A 376 -16.72 11.51 -10.78
CA ASP A 376 -15.98 12.71 -10.39
C ASP A 376 -15.92 12.85 -8.88
N VAL A 377 -14.74 13.14 -8.34
CA VAL A 377 -14.54 13.31 -6.90
C VAL A 377 -13.77 14.59 -6.64
N ALA A 378 -14.34 15.48 -5.83
CA ALA A 378 -13.64 16.62 -5.27
C ALA A 378 -13.49 16.47 -3.76
N VAL A 379 -12.38 16.92 -3.20
CA VAL A 379 -12.12 16.89 -1.76
C VAL A 379 -11.47 18.17 -1.28
N ILE A 380 -11.87 18.62 -0.11
CA ILE A 380 -11.15 19.63 0.69
C ILE A 380 -11.01 19.10 2.11
N GLY A 381 -9.83 19.24 2.72
CA GLY A 381 -9.63 18.67 4.04
C GLY A 381 -8.41 19.21 4.77
N ALA A 382 -8.21 18.65 5.97
CA ALA A 382 -7.09 18.98 6.82
C ALA A 382 -6.55 17.73 7.52
N ARG A 383 -5.23 17.62 7.59
CA ARG A 383 -4.51 16.63 8.40
C ARG A 383 -3.69 17.32 9.47
N TRP A 384 -4.02 17.08 10.72
CA TRP A 384 -3.25 17.53 11.87
C TRP A 384 -2.43 16.37 12.43
N LYS A 385 -1.13 16.61 12.69
CA LYS A 385 -0.19 15.64 13.25
C LYS A 385 0.24 16.08 14.65
N PHE A 386 0.45 15.12 15.54
CA PHE A 386 0.90 15.35 16.92
C PHE A 386 1.81 14.24 17.43
#